data_91a52d3927bfe712dbac142ea6e4ce64
#
_entry.id   91a52d3927bfe712dbac142ea6e4ce64
#
_cell.length_a   1.000
_cell.length_b   1.000
_cell.length_c   1.000
_cell.angle_alpha   90.00
_cell.angle_beta   90.00
_cell.angle_gamma   90.00
#
_symmetry.space_group_name_H-M   'P 1'
#
loop_
_entity.id
_entity.type
_entity.pdbx_description
1 polymer ?
#
loop_
_entity_poly.entity_id
_entity_poly.type
_entity_poly.pdbx_seq_one_letter_code
_entity_poly.pdbx_strand_id
1 'polypeptide(L)'
;MSSIKLTADSGGGTFEIKAPSSSGNTRAITLPDIAEGSLVTSQSTLDATKLSGALPAISGASLTGISAGITNAQTWRITSNASLSGGGGNIITSNWEEADTYGYTRIGSVATAPSGGNNYFSFGATGIYLMKFFATGSIGASTNVAVVQLEPTFAEDGSTFNYPVVAATSVAGVNTNRFCVYTDVIFDVTNVSTHRFRYRIYPSEANVTLFGSTNANYSGVTFIRLGDT
;
A
#
# COMPACT_ATOMS: atom_id res chain seq x y z
N MET A 1 -16.18 36.25 45.90
CA MET A 1 -15.81 35.91 44.51
C MET A 1 -16.54 36.88 43.57
N SER A 2 -15.83 37.53 42.71
CA SER A 2 -16.45 38.36 41.67
C SER A 2 -16.73 37.48 40.45
N SER A 3 -17.94 37.62 39.92
CA SER A 3 -18.37 36.89 38.70
C SER A 3 -19.29 37.76 37.85
N ILE A 4 -19.33 37.50 36.58
CA ILE A 4 -20.31 38.03 35.64
C ILE A 4 -21.29 36.93 35.34
N LYS A 5 -22.57 37.20 35.58
CA LYS A 5 -23.68 36.27 35.25
C LYS A 5 -24.47 36.82 34.09
N LEU A 6 -24.67 35.95 33.10
CA LEU A 6 -25.55 36.19 31.97
C LEU A 6 -26.73 35.23 32.07
N THR A 7 -27.94 35.75 31.93
CA THR A 7 -29.15 34.94 31.93
C THR A 7 -29.56 34.64 30.49
N ALA A 8 -29.94 33.40 30.21
CA ALA A 8 -30.46 33.06 28.90
C ALA A 8 -31.81 33.73 28.65
N ASP A 9 -32.09 34.12 27.41
CA ASP A 9 -33.35 34.80 27.01
C ASP A 9 -34.59 33.92 27.25
N SER A 10 -34.41 32.61 27.26
CA SER A 10 -35.45 31.62 27.56
C SER A 10 -34.89 30.44 28.33
N GLY A 11 -35.74 29.76 29.12
CA GLY A 11 -35.36 28.56 29.89
C GLY A 11 -34.73 28.82 31.26
N GLY A 12 -34.50 30.08 31.66
CA GLY A 12 -34.07 30.47 33.02
C GLY A 12 -32.66 30.02 33.44
N GLY A 13 -31.86 29.45 32.53
CA GLY A 13 -30.47 29.07 32.78
C GLY A 13 -29.56 30.29 32.87
N THR A 14 -28.44 30.18 33.60
CA THR A 14 -27.42 31.25 33.69
C THR A 14 -26.06 30.70 33.26
N PHE A 15 -25.31 31.55 32.56
CA PHE A 15 -23.87 31.35 32.27
C PHE A 15 -23.08 32.26 33.21
N GLU A 16 -22.08 31.72 33.88
CA GLU A 16 -21.28 32.45 34.84
C GLU A 16 -19.78 32.39 34.53
N ILE A 17 -19.12 33.51 34.38
CA ILE A 17 -17.66 33.62 34.29
C ILE A 17 -17.11 33.90 35.69
N LYS A 18 -16.40 32.97 36.28
CA LYS A 18 -15.81 33.08 37.63
C LYS A 18 -14.31 33.21 37.58
N ALA A 19 -13.76 34.02 38.45
CA ALA A 19 -12.34 33.95 38.75
C ALA A 19 -12.03 32.68 39.55
N PRO A 20 -10.84 32.10 39.36
CA PRO A 20 -10.42 30.96 40.18
C PRO A 20 -10.41 31.33 41.67
N SER A 21 -10.61 30.32 42.53
CA SER A 21 -10.71 30.52 43.99
C SER A 21 -9.44 31.11 44.60
N SER A 22 -8.29 30.91 43.98
CA SER A 22 -7.01 31.54 44.32
C SER A 22 -6.17 31.71 43.07
N SER A 23 -5.50 32.83 42.92
CA SER A 23 -4.51 33.09 41.86
C SER A 23 -3.54 34.18 42.34
N GLY A 24 -2.25 33.87 42.28
CA GLY A 24 -1.19 34.84 42.52
C GLY A 24 -0.86 35.71 41.29
N ASN A 25 -1.51 35.49 40.16
CA ASN A 25 -1.23 36.17 38.90
C ASN A 25 -2.43 36.96 38.40
N THR A 26 -2.18 38.15 37.87
CA THR A 26 -3.17 38.91 37.09
C THR A 26 -3.15 38.37 35.65
N ARG A 27 -4.31 37.97 35.17
CA ARG A 27 -4.48 37.44 33.80
C ARG A 27 -5.63 38.22 33.13
N ALA A 28 -5.42 38.60 31.88
CA ALA A 28 -6.44 39.19 31.03
C ALA A 28 -6.90 38.17 29.96
N ILE A 29 -8.19 38.04 29.75
CA ILE A 29 -8.76 37.37 28.58
C ILE A 29 -9.27 38.49 27.67
N THR A 30 -8.58 38.65 26.55
CA THR A 30 -9.00 39.62 25.52
C THR A 30 -9.91 38.92 24.55
N LEU A 31 -11.13 39.41 24.40
CA LEU A 31 -12.04 38.93 23.36
C LEU A 31 -11.61 39.52 22.01
N PRO A 32 -11.59 38.71 20.94
CA PRO A 32 -11.23 39.20 19.61
C PRO A 32 -12.27 40.22 19.13
N ASP A 33 -11.80 41.26 18.43
CA ASP A 33 -12.67 42.25 17.75
C ASP A 33 -13.19 41.64 16.44
N ILE A 34 -14.22 40.81 16.55
CA ILE A 34 -14.89 40.12 15.45
C ILE A 34 -16.39 40.33 15.57
N ALA A 35 -17.10 40.40 14.44
CA ALA A 35 -18.54 40.67 14.40
C ALA A 35 -19.36 39.62 15.17
N GLU A 36 -18.93 38.35 15.13
CA GLU A 36 -19.53 37.26 15.87
C GLU A 36 -18.45 36.25 16.26
N GLY A 37 -18.55 35.65 17.44
CA GLY A 37 -17.62 34.66 17.91
C GLY A 37 -18.21 33.74 18.96
N SER A 38 -17.76 32.50 18.99
CA SER A 38 -18.16 31.52 20.00
C SER A 38 -16.98 31.21 20.91
N LEU A 39 -17.25 31.17 22.22
CA LEU A 39 -16.26 30.66 23.18
C LEU A 39 -16.19 29.17 23.10
N VAL A 40 -15.02 28.64 22.75
CA VAL A 40 -14.78 27.20 22.69
C VAL A 40 -14.55 26.67 24.11
N THR A 41 -15.37 25.74 24.54
CA THR A 41 -15.26 25.06 25.84
C THR A 41 -14.70 23.64 25.66
N SER A 42 -14.38 22.95 26.76
CA SER A 42 -13.95 21.54 26.73
C SER A 42 -15.02 20.59 26.18
N GLN A 43 -16.27 21.03 26.10
CA GLN A 43 -17.40 20.29 25.51
C GLN A 43 -17.66 20.63 24.04
N SER A 44 -16.95 21.63 23.51
CA SER A 44 -17.16 22.09 22.14
C SER A 44 -16.36 21.24 21.15
N THR A 45 -16.99 20.86 20.04
CA THR A 45 -16.28 20.30 18.89
C THR A 45 -15.64 21.46 18.11
N LEU A 46 -14.32 21.38 17.91
CA LEU A 46 -13.59 22.33 17.06
C LEU A 46 -13.74 21.94 15.59
N ASP A 47 -14.27 22.82 14.77
CA ASP A 47 -14.27 22.64 13.33
C ASP A 47 -12.84 22.90 12.81
N ALA A 48 -12.18 21.86 12.32
CA ALA A 48 -10.81 21.94 11.81
C ALA A 48 -10.67 22.93 10.64
N THR A 49 -11.74 23.20 9.89
CA THR A 49 -11.73 24.17 8.78
C THR A 49 -11.60 25.62 9.26
N LYS A 50 -11.89 25.88 10.53
CA LYS A 50 -11.78 27.20 11.20
C LYS A 50 -10.42 27.44 11.85
N LEU A 51 -9.56 26.40 11.89
CA LEU A 51 -8.22 26.51 12.45
C LEU A 51 -7.27 27.05 11.37
N SER A 52 -6.61 28.17 11.66
CA SER A 52 -5.58 28.75 10.80
C SER A 52 -4.23 28.78 11.52
N GLY A 53 -3.14 28.57 10.77
CA GLY A 53 -1.78 28.50 11.28
C GLY A 53 -1.30 27.08 11.62
N ALA A 54 -0.03 26.95 11.99
CA ALA A 54 0.53 25.67 12.42
C ALA A 54 -0.02 25.30 13.81
N LEU A 55 -0.52 24.07 13.95
CA LEU A 55 -0.84 23.51 15.27
C LEU A 55 0.46 23.38 16.08
N PRO A 56 0.44 23.68 17.38
CA PRO A 56 1.56 23.34 18.24
C PRO A 56 1.94 21.87 18.11
N ALA A 57 3.20 21.53 18.33
CA ALA A 57 3.66 20.13 18.35
C ALA A 57 2.90 19.37 19.45
N ILE A 58 1.81 18.72 19.06
CA ILE A 58 1.00 17.85 19.91
C ILE A 58 1.35 16.41 19.60
N SER A 59 1.36 15.57 20.64
CA SER A 59 1.51 14.12 20.41
C SER A 59 0.38 13.61 19.54
N GLY A 60 0.72 12.96 18.41
CA GLY A 60 -0.25 12.30 17.54
C GLY A 60 -0.93 11.06 18.17
N ALA A 61 -0.52 10.65 19.36
CA ALA A 61 -0.99 9.43 20.01
C ALA A 61 -2.52 9.41 20.31
N SER A 62 -3.13 10.61 20.44
CA SER A 62 -4.58 10.75 20.66
C SER A 62 -5.35 11.18 19.42
N LEU A 63 -4.68 11.31 18.28
CA LEU A 63 -5.34 11.63 17.02
C LEU A 63 -5.93 10.35 16.43
N THR A 64 -7.25 10.27 16.31
CA THR A 64 -7.95 9.18 15.64
C THR A 64 -8.28 9.57 14.20
N GLY A 65 -8.30 8.60 13.29
CA GLY A 65 -8.60 8.84 11.88
C GLY A 65 -7.41 9.30 11.03
N ILE A 66 -6.20 9.40 11.61
CA ILE A 66 -4.99 9.57 10.82
C ILE A 66 -4.53 8.18 10.35
N SER A 67 -4.60 7.95 9.05
CA SER A 67 -3.97 6.77 8.46
C SER A 67 -2.47 6.83 8.73
N ALA A 68 -1.98 6.00 9.64
CA ALA A 68 -0.55 5.91 9.93
C ALA A 68 0.15 5.26 8.73
N GLY A 69 0.91 6.04 7.95
CA GLY A 69 1.89 5.56 7.00
C GLY A 69 1.40 4.46 6.04
N ILE A 70 2.19 3.41 5.88
CA ILE A 70 1.86 2.26 5.03
C ILE A 70 0.81 1.39 5.73
N THR A 71 -0.39 1.33 5.15
CA THR A 71 -1.52 0.55 5.68
C THR A 71 -1.59 -0.87 5.13
N ASN A 72 -0.96 -1.11 3.99
CA ASN A 72 -0.91 -2.42 3.35
C ASN A 72 0.46 -2.68 2.74
N ALA A 73 1.06 -3.80 3.08
CA ALA A 73 2.27 -4.34 2.45
C ALA A 73 2.26 -5.86 2.55
N GLN A 74 2.62 -6.54 1.45
CA GLN A 74 2.54 -7.98 1.35
C GLN A 74 3.54 -8.49 0.31
N THR A 75 4.11 -9.67 0.54
CA THR A 75 4.93 -10.36 -0.46
C THR A 75 4.32 -11.72 -0.77
N TRP A 76 4.11 -12.00 -2.04
CA TRP A 76 3.77 -13.32 -2.55
C TRP A 76 5.00 -13.94 -3.22
N ARG A 77 5.27 -15.19 -2.94
CA ARG A 77 6.36 -15.97 -3.53
C ARG A 77 5.86 -17.24 -4.19
N ILE A 78 6.65 -17.77 -5.11
CA ILE A 78 6.42 -19.06 -5.73
C ILE A 78 7.07 -20.14 -4.84
N THR A 79 6.32 -21.18 -4.50
CA THR A 79 6.73 -22.20 -3.51
C THR A 79 7.54 -23.34 -4.11
N SER A 80 7.43 -23.57 -5.40
CA SER A 80 8.13 -24.66 -6.11
C SER A 80 8.61 -24.22 -7.48
N ASN A 81 9.65 -24.90 -7.97
CA ASN A 81 10.19 -24.62 -9.29
C ASN A 81 9.14 -24.82 -10.39
N ALA A 82 9.15 -23.93 -11.38
CA ALA A 82 8.28 -23.99 -12.55
C ALA A 82 9.12 -24.07 -13.83
N SER A 83 8.89 -25.10 -14.63
CA SER A 83 9.47 -25.21 -15.98
C SER A 83 8.71 -24.32 -16.93
N LEU A 84 9.41 -23.49 -17.69
CA LEU A 84 8.83 -22.51 -18.61
C LEU A 84 8.97 -22.99 -20.06
N SER A 85 7.95 -22.75 -20.85
CA SER A 85 7.96 -23.01 -22.29
C SER A 85 8.69 -21.86 -23.02
N GLY A 86 9.61 -22.20 -23.91
CA GLY A 86 10.32 -21.20 -24.72
C GLY A 86 9.45 -20.59 -25.81
N GLY A 87 9.81 -19.37 -26.24
CA GLY A 87 9.15 -18.66 -27.33
C GLY A 87 7.75 -18.14 -27.02
N GLY A 88 7.33 -18.16 -25.75
CA GLY A 88 6.01 -17.70 -25.34
C GLY A 88 5.96 -17.18 -23.90
N GLY A 89 4.94 -16.37 -23.60
CA GLY A 89 4.72 -15.85 -22.25
C GLY A 89 4.07 -16.90 -21.35
N ASN A 90 4.74 -17.21 -20.26
CA ASN A 90 4.26 -18.15 -19.24
C ASN A 90 3.63 -17.36 -18.09
N ILE A 91 2.33 -17.52 -17.86
CA ILE A 91 1.61 -16.95 -16.73
C ILE A 91 1.68 -17.96 -15.58
N ILE A 92 2.21 -17.54 -14.44
CA ILE A 92 2.31 -18.39 -13.26
C ILE A 92 1.00 -18.32 -12.48
N THR A 93 0.24 -19.41 -12.49
CA THR A 93 -1.13 -19.47 -11.95
C THR A 93 -1.26 -20.30 -10.69
N SER A 94 -0.19 -20.97 -10.25
CA SER A 94 -0.20 -21.88 -9.11
C SER A 94 1.08 -21.79 -8.29
N ASN A 95 1.10 -22.49 -7.17
CA ASN A 95 2.24 -22.53 -6.25
C ASN A 95 2.57 -21.15 -5.64
N TRP A 96 1.56 -20.35 -5.40
CA TRP A 96 1.69 -19.08 -4.72
C TRP A 96 1.43 -19.24 -3.23
N GLU A 97 2.29 -18.64 -2.41
CA GLU A 97 2.03 -18.44 -0.99
C GLU A 97 2.46 -17.05 -0.56
N GLU A 98 1.86 -16.57 0.49
CA GLU A 98 2.32 -15.36 1.16
C GLU A 98 3.63 -15.66 1.91
N ALA A 99 4.62 -14.77 1.78
CA ALA A 99 5.88 -14.94 2.49
C ALA A 99 5.68 -14.76 4.00
N ASP A 100 5.84 -15.84 4.75
CA ASP A 100 5.51 -15.93 6.19
C ASP A 100 6.63 -16.55 7.05
N THR A 101 7.77 -16.91 6.45
CA THR A 101 8.89 -17.55 7.15
C THR A 101 9.98 -16.55 7.54
N TYR A 102 10.77 -16.87 8.59
CA TYR A 102 11.93 -16.10 9.04
C TYR A 102 11.65 -14.63 9.36
N GLY A 103 10.48 -14.33 9.91
CA GLY A 103 10.11 -12.97 10.30
C GLY A 103 9.52 -12.12 9.17
N TYR A 104 9.30 -12.69 7.99
CA TYR A 104 8.46 -12.04 6.98
C TYR A 104 7.03 -11.94 7.51
N THR A 105 6.42 -10.80 7.29
CA THR A 105 5.05 -10.54 7.70
C THR A 105 4.37 -9.59 6.71
N ARG A 106 3.08 -9.40 6.89
CA ARG A 106 2.30 -8.44 6.11
C ARG A 106 1.78 -7.30 6.98
N ILE A 107 1.44 -6.20 6.33
CA ILE A 107 0.62 -5.13 6.90
C ILE A 107 -0.70 -5.15 6.12
N GLY A 108 -1.82 -5.37 6.79
CA GLY A 108 -3.12 -5.47 6.13
C GLY A 108 -3.21 -6.65 5.13
N SER A 109 -4.12 -6.53 4.16
CA SER A 109 -4.28 -7.50 3.06
C SER A 109 -4.40 -6.74 1.74
N VAL A 110 -3.51 -7.01 0.80
CA VAL A 110 -3.34 -6.19 -0.41
C VAL A 110 -3.89 -6.88 -1.65
N ALA A 111 -3.56 -8.15 -1.83
CA ALA A 111 -3.89 -8.89 -3.03
C ALA A 111 -4.16 -10.35 -2.72
N THR A 112 -4.97 -10.97 -3.56
CA THR A 112 -5.22 -12.41 -3.55
C THR A 112 -4.53 -13.04 -4.75
N ALA A 113 -3.74 -14.08 -4.53
CA ALA A 113 -3.06 -14.83 -5.58
C ALA A 113 -4.04 -15.57 -6.50
N PRO A 114 -3.60 -15.95 -7.70
CA PRO A 114 -4.39 -16.74 -8.63
C PRO A 114 -4.93 -18.01 -7.97
N SER A 115 -6.23 -18.26 -8.07
CA SER A 115 -6.90 -19.45 -7.53
C SER A 115 -8.22 -19.72 -8.25
N GLY A 116 -8.76 -20.93 -8.11
CA GLY A 116 -10.09 -21.26 -8.63
C GLY A 116 -10.26 -21.11 -10.15
N GLY A 117 -9.17 -21.33 -10.92
CA GLY A 117 -9.17 -21.17 -12.38
C GLY A 117 -8.83 -19.75 -12.87
N ASN A 118 -8.70 -18.78 -11.98
CA ASN A 118 -8.24 -17.44 -12.32
C ASN A 118 -6.71 -17.45 -12.54
N ASN A 119 -6.26 -16.69 -13.54
CA ASN A 119 -4.85 -16.57 -13.88
C ASN A 119 -4.26 -15.19 -13.54
N TYR A 120 -4.85 -14.52 -12.57
CA TYR A 120 -4.49 -13.16 -12.16
C TYR A 120 -4.56 -12.98 -10.65
N PHE A 121 -3.87 -11.97 -10.17
CA PHE A 121 -4.02 -11.43 -8.83
C PHE A 121 -5.14 -10.38 -8.83
N SER A 122 -5.92 -10.35 -7.76
CA SER A 122 -6.92 -9.32 -7.48
C SER A 122 -6.55 -8.52 -6.24
N PHE A 123 -6.95 -7.24 -6.22
CA PHE A 123 -6.66 -6.34 -5.10
C PHE A 123 -7.81 -6.34 -4.07
N GLY A 124 -7.46 -6.20 -2.79
CA GLY A 124 -8.43 -6.11 -1.70
C GLY A 124 -8.90 -4.69 -1.38
N ALA A 125 -8.20 -3.66 -1.86
CA ALA A 125 -8.53 -2.26 -1.65
C ALA A 125 -8.08 -1.41 -2.85
N THR A 126 -8.75 -0.28 -3.06
CA THR A 126 -8.30 0.76 -4.00
C THR A 126 -7.08 1.50 -3.45
N GLY A 127 -6.32 2.16 -4.29
CA GLY A 127 -5.16 2.95 -3.91
C GLY A 127 -4.00 2.85 -4.89
N ILE A 128 -2.98 3.64 -4.65
CA ILE A 128 -1.74 3.66 -5.43
C ILE A 128 -0.77 2.65 -4.84
N TYR A 129 -0.35 1.68 -5.64
CA TYR A 129 0.55 0.60 -5.23
C TYR A 129 1.91 0.69 -5.89
N LEU A 130 2.98 0.61 -5.09
CA LEU A 130 4.29 0.22 -5.57
C LEU A 130 4.36 -1.31 -5.60
N MET A 131 4.55 -1.87 -6.78
CA MET A 131 4.65 -3.31 -7.00
C MET A 131 6.05 -3.65 -7.49
N LYS A 132 6.74 -4.52 -6.78
CA LYS A 132 8.10 -4.96 -7.09
C LYS A 132 8.07 -6.42 -7.50
N PHE A 133 8.37 -6.70 -8.76
CA PHE A 133 8.42 -8.04 -9.32
C PHE A 133 9.86 -8.53 -9.39
N PHE A 134 10.09 -9.78 -9.05
CA PHE A 134 11.41 -10.41 -9.11
C PHE A 134 11.30 -11.85 -9.56
N ALA A 135 12.26 -12.29 -10.34
CA ALA A 135 12.34 -13.64 -10.86
C ALA A 135 13.80 -14.13 -10.87
N THR A 136 14.04 -15.26 -10.25
CA THR A 136 15.31 -15.96 -10.24
C THR A 136 15.12 -17.36 -10.77
N GLY A 137 16.05 -17.84 -11.55
CA GLY A 137 15.94 -19.16 -12.13
C GLY A 137 17.24 -19.65 -12.76
N SER A 138 17.11 -20.70 -13.55
CA SER A 138 18.22 -21.25 -14.32
C SER A 138 17.80 -21.54 -15.77
N ILE A 139 18.76 -21.48 -16.65
CA ILE A 139 18.65 -21.92 -18.02
C ILE A 139 19.49 -23.17 -18.15
N GLY A 140 18.88 -24.27 -18.57
CA GLY A 140 19.58 -25.52 -18.89
C GLY A 140 20.49 -25.33 -20.10
N ALA A 141 21.29 -26.35 -20.41
CA ALA A 141 22.19 -26.31 -21.55
C ALA A 141 21.42 -26.02 -22.85
N SER A 142 21.82 -24.95 -23.52
CA SER A 142 21.31 -24.53 -24.83
C SER A 142 22.50 -24.07 -25.68
N THR A 143 22.39 -24.18 -26.96
CA THR A 143 23.41 -23.70 -27.91
C THR A 143 23.28 -22.18 -28.15
N ASN A 144 22.21 -21.57 -27.70
CA ASN A 144 21.89 -20.17 -27.93
C ASN A 144 21.94 -19.32 -26.64
N VAL A 145 22.06 -18.03 -26.81
CA VAL A 145 21.81 -17.08 -25.74
C VAL A 145 20.31 -17.03 -25.48
N ALA A 146 19.91 -17.33 -24.27
CA ALA A 146 18.51 -17.20 -23.86
C ALA A 146 18.28 -15.79 -23.28
N VAL A 147 17.19 -15.17 -23.70
CA VAL A 147 16.65 -13.95 -23.08
C VAL A 147 15.50 -14.35 -22.19
N VAL A 148 15.53 -13.92 -20.95
CA VAL A 148 14.42 -14.09 -20.02
C VAL A 148 13.85 -12.70 -19.70
N GLN A 149 12.57 -12.51 -19.98
CA GLN A 149 11.85 -11.27 -19.73
C GLN A 149 10.84 -11.48 -18.62
N LEU A 150 10.85 -10.57 -17.65
CA LEU A 150 9.80 -10.44 -16.64
C LEU A 150 8.83 -9.38 -17.14
N GLU A 151 7.62 -9.81 -17.46
CA GLU A 151 6.60 -9.03 -18.16
C GLU A 151 5.27 -9.02 -17.38
N PRO A 152 5.19 -8.42 -16.21
CA PRO A 152 3.91 -8.31 -15.53
C PRO A 152 2.90 -7.60 -16.43
N THR A 153 1.69 -8.14 -16.50
CA THR A 153 0.60 -7.59 -17.31
C THR A 153 -0.54 -7.12 -16.43
N PHE A 154 -1.14 -6.00 -16.79
CA PHE A 154 -2.14 -5.31 -16.00
C PHE A 154 -3.43 -5.12 -16.78
N ALA A 155 -4.57 -5.23 -16.10
CA ALA A 155 -5.89 -4.93 -16.63
C ALA A 155 -6.59 -3.93 -15.70
N GLU A 156 -7.28 -2.96 -16.31
CA GLU A 156 -8.14 -1.99 -15.63
C GLU A 156 -9.63 -2.26 -15.88
N ASP A 157 -9.94 -3.03 -16.94
CA ASP A 157 -11.29 -3.44 -17.37
C ASP A 157 -11.66 -4.86 -16.92
N GLY A 158 -10.76 -5.56 -16.23
CA GLY A 158 -10.94 -6.93 -15.76
C GLY A 158 -10.57 -8.02 -16.76
N SER A 159 -10.28 -7.69 -18.01
CA SER A 159 -10.11 -8.67 -19.10
C SER A 159 -8.94 -8.40 -20.04
N THR A 160 -8.69 -7.15 -20.39
CA THR A 160 -7.64 -6.74 -21.34
C THR A 160 -6.33 -6.50 -20.63
N PHE A 161 -5.36 -7.42 -20.77
CA PHE A 161 -4.08 -7.33 -20.11
C PHE A 161 -3.01 -6.72 -21.02
N ASN A 162 -2.44 -5.59 -20.59
CA ASN A 162 -1.40 -4.85 -21.26
C ASN A 162 -0.03 -5.04 -20.58
N TYR A 163 1.06 -4.75 -21.30
CA TYR A 163 2.46 -4.87 -20.84
C TYR A 163 3.06 -3.48 -20.59
N PRO A 164 2.82 -2.84 -19.45
CA PRO A 164 3.36 -1.50 -19.21
C PRO A 164 4.86 -1.50 -18.94
N VAL A 165 5.41 -2.64 -18.49
CA VAL A 165 6.79 -2.77 -18.06
C VAL A 165 7.35 -4.11 -18.52
N VAL A 166 8.59 -4.09 -19.00
CA VAL A 166 9.37 -5.28 -19.34
C VAL A 166 10.79 -5.11 -18.82
N ALA A 167 11.24 -6.06 -17.99
CA ALA A 167 12.65 -6.19 -17.64
C ALA A 167 13.22 -7.44 -18.29
N ALA A 168 14.42 -7.38 -18.82
CA ALA A 168 15.05 -8.48 -19.53
C ALA A 168 16.47 -8.73 -19.04
N THR A 169 16.87 -9.98 -19.05
CA THR A 169 18.27 -10.40 -18.90
C THR A 169 18.62 -11.40 -19.98
N SER A 170 19.88 -11.38 -20.41
CA SER A 170 20.42 -12.34 -21.40
C SER A 170 21.42 -13.23 -20.71
N VAL A 171 21.32 -14.53 -20.97
CA VAL A 171 22.19 -15.53 -20.37
C VAL A 171 22.71 -16.46 -21.44
N ALA A 172 24.05 -16.64 -21.51
CA ALA A 172 24.67 -17.59 -22.43
C ALA A 172 24.36 -19.03 -22.04
N GLY A 173 23.89 -19.83 -23.00
CA GLY A 173 23.35 -21.17 -22.76
C GLY A 173 24.36 -22.30 -22.77
N VAL A 174 25.65 -22.06 -22.49
CA VAL A 174 26.71 -23.11 -22.60
C VAL A 174 26.78 -24.10 -21.45
N ASN A 175 26.12 -23.84 -20.35
CA ASN A 175 25.97 -24.73 -19.17
C ASN A 175 24.74 -24.26 -18.39
N THR A 176 24.40 -24.96 -17.31
CA THR A 176 23.31 -24.50 -16.42
C THR A 176 23.68 -23.16 -15.79
N ASN A 177 23.19 -22.09 -16.36
CA ASN A 177 23.42 -20.72 -15.88
C ASN A 177 22.20 -20.21 -15.11
N ARG A 178 22.45 -19.33 -14.15
CA ARG A 178 21.42 -18.68 -13.36
C ARG A 178 21.11 -17.30 -13.89
N PHE A 179 19.88 -16.86 -13.72
CA PHE A 179 19.44 -15.50 -13.99
C PHE A 179 18.74 -14.91 -12.78
N CYS A 180 18.77 -13.59 -12.72
CA CYS A 180 17.92 -12.80 -11.83
C CYS A 180 17.44 -11.59 -12.63
N VAL A 181 16.15 -11.34 -12.62
CA VAL A 181 15.52 -10.19 -13.27
C VAL A 181 14.48 -9.59 -12.33
N TYR A 182 14.41 -8.29 -12.29
CA TYR A 182 13.45 -7.57 -11.45
C TYR A 182 12.93 -6.32 -12.20
N THR A 183 11.74 -5.91 -11.83
CA THR A 183 11.13 -4.65 -12.28
C THR A 183 10.16 -4.16 -11.23
N ASP A 184 9.85 -2.89 -11.26
CA ASP A 184 8.84 -2.27 -10.41
C ASP A 184 7.90 -1.40 -11.24
N VAL A 185 6.73 -1.15 -10.69
CA VAL A 185 5.71 -0.31 -11.29
C VAL A 185 4.89 0.35 -10.20
N ILE A 186 4.47 1.59 -10.45
CA ILE A 186 3.39 2.23 -9.68
C ILE A 186 2.09 2.00 -10.44
N PHE A 187 1.11 1.38 -9.78
CA PHE A 187 -0.17 1.04 -10.36
C PHE A 187 -1.31 1.62 -9.51
N ASP A 188 -2.20 2.38 -10.14
CA ASP A 188 -3.36 2.97 -9.49
C ASP A 188 -4.55 2.03 -9.61
N VAL A 189 -5.04 1.54 -8.49
CA VAL A 189 -6.18 0.64 -8.38
C VAL A 189 -7.42 1.46 -8.01
N THR A 190 -8.15 1.94 -9.00
CA THR A 190 -9.38 2.71 -8.79
C THR A 190 -10.61 1.83 -8.58
N ASN A 191 -10.57 0.56 -8.99
CA ASN A 191 -11.67 -0.39 -8.86
C ASN A 191 -11.17 -1.82 -8.65
N VAL A 192 -11.37 -2.38 -7.46
CA VAL A 192 -10.95 -3.74 -7.10
C VAL A 192 -11.62 -4.85 -7.91
N SER A 193 -12.78 -4.59 -8.52
CA SER A 193 -13.50 -5.59 -9.32
C SER A 193 -12.91 -5.77 -10.71
N THR A 194 -12.18 -4.78 -11.23
CA THR A 194 -11.63 -4.77 -12.59
C THR A 194 -10.12 -4.69 -12.65
N HIS A 195 -9.47 -4.02 -11.67
CA HIS A 195 -8.01 -3.91 -11.65
C HIS A 195 -7.38 -5.22 -11.21
N ARG A 196 -6.52 -5.75 -12.06
CA ARG A 196 -5.89 -7.08 -11.92
C ARG A 196 -4.51 -7.06 -12.52
N PHE A 197 -3.66 -8.01 -12.13
CA PHE A 197 -2.40 -8.24 -12.82
C PHE A 197 -2.09 -9.72 -12.90
N ARG A 198 -1.17 -10.07 -13.83
CA ARG A 198 -0.60 -11.40 -14.00
C ARG A 198 0.90 -11.34 -13.79
N TYR A 199 1.43 -12.32 -13.13
CA TYR A 199 2.87 -12.56 -13.10
C TYR A 199 3.22 -13.40 -14.32
N ARG A 200 3.93 -12.78 -15.28
CA ARG A 200 4.26 -13.38 -16.56
C ARG A 200 5.75 -13.34 -16.79
N ILE A 201 6.30 -14.48 -17.26
CA ILE A 201 7.69 -14.64 -17.68
C ILE A 201 7.69 -15.07 -19.14
N TYR A 202 8.56 -14.45 -19.94
CA TYR A 202 8.79 -14.83 -21.32
C TYR A 202 10.25 -15.24 -21.50
N PRO A 203 10.56 -16.54 -21.62
CA PRO A 203 11.85 -17.04 -22.05
C PRO A 203 11.88 -17.18 -23.57
N SER A 204 12.94 -16.72 -24.22
CA SER A 204 13.12 -16.90 -25.68
C SER A 204 13.39 -18.36 -26.06
N GLU A 205 13.96 -19.14 -25.14
CA GLU A 205 14.37 -20.53 -25.34
C GLU A 205 13.66 -21.45 -24.35
N ALA A 206 13.58 -22.74 -24.70
CA ALA A 206 13.14 -23.80 -23.78
C ALA A 206 14.20 -24.08 -22.67
N ASN A 207 13.89 -24.99 -21.77
CA ASN A 207 14.77 -25.39 -20.65
C ASN A 207 15.05 -24.27 -19.62
N VAL A 208 14.15 -23.33 -19.48
CA VAL A 208 14.19 -22.34 -18.43
C VAL A 208 13.37 -22.82 -17.23
N THR A 209 13.97 -22.76 -16.05
CA THR A 209 13.31 -23.08 -14.78
C THR A 209 13.29 -21.86 -13.91
N LEU A 210 12.09 -21.43 -13.53
CA LEU A 210 11.86 -20.41 -12.52
C LEU A 210 11.97 -21.06 -11.14
N PHE A 211 12.73 -20.47 -10.22
CA PHE A 211 12.90 -21.01 -8.88
C PHE A 211 11.79 -20.59 -7.95
N GLY A 212 11.30 -21.54 -7.18
CA GLY A 212 10.38 -21.35 -6.08
C GLY A 212 10.85 -22.06 -4.82
N SER A 213 10.40 -21.60 -3.66
CA SER A 213 10.71 -22.17 -2.36
C SER A 213 9.70 -21.70 -1.32
N THR A 214 9.32 -22.56 -0.38
CA THR A 214 8.52 -22.19 0.80
C THR A 214 9.32 -21.42 1.86
N ASN A 215 10.65 -21.39 1.74
CA ASN A 215 11.53 -20.78 2.74
C ASN A 215 12.33 -19.58 2.22
N ALA A 216 12.34 -19.35 0.91
CA ALA A 216 13.15 -18.28 0.31
C ALA A 216 12.38 -17.58 -0.84
N ASN A 217 12.52 -16.28 -0.92
CA ASN A 217 11.89 -15.47 -1.97
C ASN A 217 12.79 -15.44 -3.21
N TYR A 218 12.75 -16.49 -4.04
CA TYR A 218 13.46 -16.54 -5.33
C TYR A 218 12.69 -15.81 -6.42
N SER A 219 11.39 -16.01 -6.47
CA SER A 219 10.53 -15.42 -7.48
C SER A 219 9.19 -15.03 -6.87
N GLY A 220 8.69 -13.85 -7.23
CA GLY A 220 7.47 -13.36 -6.63
C GLY A 220 7.18 -11.89 -6.89
N VAL A 221 6.33 -11.33 -6.07
CA VAL A 221 5.91 -9.93 -6.11
C VAL A 221 5.69 -9.36 -4.71
N THR A 222 6.19 -8.17 -4.47
CA THR A 222 5.91 -7.40 -3.25
C THR A 222 5.01 -6.21 -3.59
N PHE A 223 4.02 -5.98 -2.76
CA PHE A 223 3.09 -4.86 -2.86
C PHE A 223 3.28 -3.93 -1.68
N ILE A 224 3.25 -2.64 -1.94
CA ILE A 224 3.21 -1.60 -0.92
C ILE A 224 2.18 -0.57 -1.35
N ARG A 225 1.11 -0.40 -0.58
CA ARG A 225 0.14 0.65 -0.81
C ARG A 225 0.70 1.97 -0.31
N LEU A 226 0.87 2.92 -1.22
CA LEU A 226 1.45 4.23 -0.92
C LEU A 226 0.43 5.23 -0.41
N GLY A 227 -0.83 5.09 -0.84
CA GLY A 227 -1.90 6.02 -0.48
C GLY A 227 -3.21 5.73 -1.19
N ASP A 228 -4.15 6.65 -1.07
CA ASP A 228 -5.44 6.61 -1.76
C ASP A 228 -5.28 7.04 -3.23
N THR A 229 -6.26 6.66 -4.08
CA THR A 229 -6.36 7.05 -5.49
C THR A 229 -6.81 8.50 -5.63
#